data_7bd23df22234fdd94ba3d58860253cb2
#
_entry.id   7bd23df22234fdd94ba3d58860253cb2
#
_cell.length_a   1.000
_cell.length_b   1.000
_cell.length_c   1.000
_cell.angle_alpha   90.00
_cell.angle_beta   90.00
_cell.angle_gamma   90.00
#
_symmetry.space_group_name_H-M   'P 1'
#
loop_
_entity.id
_entity.type
_entity.pdbx_description
1 polymer ?
#
loop_
_entity_poly.entity_id
_entity_poly.type
_entity_poly.pdbx_seq_one_letter_code
_entity_poly.pdbx_strand_id
1 'polypeptide(L)'
;MTRAGIAVAGNLLTDYVKRVNTYPRPGQLANILSLSRAVGGCVPNTLLDLARIDPEMPLFAYGCVGGDADGEYVLASLSAAGINTAGVAVRSDAPTSFSDAMAAQDTGERTFFHHRGANALFAPEQIDVRALTCRMLHIGYLLLLDRFDAPDAEYGTAMSRFLHAVQEQGIATCIDAVSDSTGAFARVVVPALRYCDYAVMNELEGCAAFGLSARDGQGRLIRSNIERALTLFMEAGVRRRAVFHCPEAGFCMDAEAGLTVVPSFRLPEGYVKGSVGAGDAFCAGCLYGAYRGFSPEETLSFAAAAAAANLSAVDAVSGMKSREQLQKMMKEWERRAYETIGI
;
A
#
# COMPACT_ATOMS: atom_id res chain seq x y z
N MET A 1 0.72 -21.22 -20.58
CA MET A 1 -0.52 -20.47 -20.29
C MET A 1 -0.20 -18.99 -20.35
N THR A 2 -1.09 -18.17 -20.90
CA THR A 2 -0.92 -16.71 -20.92
C THR A 2 -1.14 -16.17 -19.51
N ARG A 3 -0.15 -15.48 -18.94
CA ARG A 3 -0.29 -14.87 -17.61
C ARG A 3 -1.28 -13.69 -17.67
N ALA A 4 -2.15 -13.58 -16.64
CA ALA A 4 -3.16 -12.54 -16.54
C ALA A 4 -3.37 -12.11 -15.09
N GLY A 5 -3.82 -10.87 -14.91
CA GLY A 5 -4.18 -10.35 -13.59
C GLY A 5 -3.02 -9.91 -12.70
N ILE A 6 -3.37 -9.54 -11.48
CA ILE A 6 -2.45 -9.02 -10.47
C ILE A 6 -2.52 -9.93 -9.23
N ALA A 7 -1.37 -10.33 -8.72
CA ALA A 7 -1.23 -10.94 -7.42
C ALA A 7 -0.76 -9.89 -6.40
N VAL A 8 -1.31 -9.94 -5.19
CA VAL A 8 -0.83 -9.13 -4.06
C VAL A 8 -0.43 -10.08 -2.94
N ALA A 9 0.79 -9.91 -2.44
CA ALA A 9 1.36 -10.67 -1.35
C ALA A 9 1.68 -9.74 -0.17
N GLY A 10 1.56 -10.24 1.07
CA GLY A 10 1.90 -9.45 2.24
C GLY A 10 0.93 -9.62 3.41
N ASN A 11 0.65 -8.52 4.07
CA ASN A 11 -0.13 -8.50 5.31
C ASN A 11 -1.63 -8.65 5.06
N LEU A 12 -2.24 -9.63 5.76
CA LEU A 12 -3.68 -9.82 5.91
C LEU A 12 -4.03 -9.69 7.39
N LEU A 13 -4.95 -8.81 7.74
CA LEU A 13 -5.30 -8.56 9.12
C LEU A 13 -6.74 -8.07 9.29
N THR A 14 -7.18 -8.00 10.54
CA THR A 14 -8.44 -7.38 10.91
C THR A 14 -8.15 -6.06 11.66
N ASP A 15 -8.80 -4.98 11.25
CA ASP A 15 -8.77 -3.71 11.94
C ASP A 15 -9.98 -3.59 12.88
N TYR A 16 -9.72 -3.40 14.16
CA TYR A 16 -10.72 -3.07 15.18
C TYR A 16 -10.66 -1.57 15.49
N VAL A 17 -11.58 -0.81 14.93
CA VAL A 17 -11.66 0.64 15.21
C VAL A 17 -12.53 0.86 16.42
N LYS A 18 -11.92 1.33 17.51
CA LYS A 18 -12.54 1.63 18.80
C LYS A 18 -12.59 3.13 18.99
N ARG A 19 -13.77 3.74 18.90
CA ARG A 19 -13.93 5.14 19.24
C ARG A 19 -13.99 5.27 20.77
N VAL A 20 -13.07 6.02 21.33
CA VAL A 20 -13.00 6.30 22.78
C VAL A 20 -13.38 7.74 23.06
N ASN A 21 -13.91 8.01 24.27
CA ASN A 21 -14.28 9.36 24.67
C ASN A 21 -13.06 10.30 24.75
N THR A 22 -11.95 9.81 25.24
CA THR A 22 -10.67 10.51 25.34
C THR A 22 -9.54 9.48 25.36
N TYR A 23 -8.31 9.90 25.01
CA TYR A 23 -7.14 9.01 25.15
C TYR A 23 -6.63 9.09 26.61
N PRO A 24 -6.68 7.97 27.40
CA PRO A 24 -6.35 8.01 28.81
C PRO A 24 -4.84 8.10 29.04
N ARG A 25 -4.42 8.72 30.12
CA ARG A 25 -3.03 8.60 30.60
C ARG A 25 -2.79 7.19 31.16
N PRO A 26 -1.54 6.72 31.23
CA PRO A 26 -1.22 5.44 31.86
C PRO A 26 -1.88 5.30 33.24
N GLY A 27 -2.55 4.16 33.47
CA GLY A 27 -3.28 3.89 34.72
C GLY A 27 -4.70 4.46 34.82
N GLN A 28 -5.18 5.19 33.77
CA GLN A 28 -6.55 5.70 33.72
C GLN A 28 -7.43 4.86 32.81
N LEU A 29 -8.74 4.97 32.93
CA LEU A 29 -9.76 4.30 32.13
C LEU A 29 -10.39 5.29 31.16
N ALA A 30 -10.60 4.86 29.91
CA ALA A 30 -11.47 5.53 28.95
C ALA A 30 -12.60 4.58 28.51
N ASN A 31 -13.75 5.15 28.15
CA ASN A 31 -14.87 4.37 27.65
C ASN A 31 -14.79 4.20 26.13
N ILE A 32 -14.98 2.97 25.67
CA ILE A 32 -15.20 2.67 24.25
C ILE A 32 -16.67 3.02 23.94
N LEU A 33 -16.86 3.98 23.04
CA LEU A 33 -18.18 4.48 22.63
C LEU A 33 -18.77 3.69 21.46
N SER A 34 -17.91 3.18 20.60
CA SER A 34 -18.32 2.30 19.49
C SER A 34 -17.14 1.43 19.06
N LEU A 35 -17.47 0.27 18.50
CA LEU A 35 -16.55 -0.70 17.93
C LEU A 35 -17.00 -1.03 16.51
N SER A 36 -16.08 -0.97 15.54
CA SER A 36 -16.28 -1.53 14.21
C SER A 36 -15.13 -2.46 13.86
N ARG A 37 -15.40 -3.43 12.98
CA ARG A 37 -14.45 -4.40 12.46
C ARG A 37 -14.39 -4.26 10.95
N ALA A 38 -13.19 -4.22 10.40
CA ALA A 38 -12.93 -4.19 8.97
C ALA A 38 -11.76 -5.10 8.61
N VAL A 39 -11.66 -5.51 7.36
CA VAL A 39 -10.42 -6.10 6.85
C VAL A 39 -9.37 -5.01 6.70
N GLY A 40 -8.10 -5.36 6.85
CA GLY A 40 -6.96 -4.45 6.74
C GLY A 40 -5.69 -5.16 6.28
N GLY A 41 -4.63 -4.37 6.12
CA GLY A 41 -3.36 -4.80 5.55
C GLY A 41 -3.30 -4.61 4.03
N CYS A 42 -2.09 -4.55 3.48
CA CYS A 42 -1.89 -4.27 2.05
C CYS A 42 -2.65 -5.22 1.13
N VAL A 43 -2.74 -6.51 1.46
CA VAL A 43 -3.37 -7.51 0.59
C VAL A 43 -4.87 -7.28 0.44
N PRO A 44 -5.68 -7.23 1.54
CA PRO A 44 -7.11 -6.95 1.42
C PRO A 44 -7.39 -5.56 0.84
N ASN A 45 -6.70 -4.52 1.33
CA ASN A 45 -6.98 -3.15 0.91
C ASN A 45 -6.76 -3.00 -0.61
N THR A 46 -5.58 -3.36 -1.11
CA THR A 46 -5.23 -3.23 -2.52
C THR A 46 -6.09 -4.11 -3.42
N LEU A 47 -6.35 -5.37 -3.02
CA LEU A 47 -7.13 -6.30 -3.85
C LEU A 47 -8.62 -5.94 -3.92
N LEU A 48 -9.22 -5.51 -2.81
CA LEU A 48 -10.63 -5.08 -2.79
C LEU A 48 -10.81 -3.80 -3.62
N ASP A 49 -9.84 -2.90 -3.57
CA ASP A 49 -9.82 -1.71 -4.42
C ASP A 49 -9.72 -2.08 -5.90
N LEU A 50 -8.79 -2.96 -6.28
CA LEU A 50 -8.66 -3.46 -7.65
C LEU A 50 -9.92 -4.19 -8.13
N ALA A 51 -10.53 -5.03 -7.29
CA ALA A 51 -11.77 -5.72 -7.62
C ALA A 51 -12.95 -4.77 -7.85
N ARG A 52 -12.99 -3.65 -7.12
CA ARG A 52 -14.00 -2.62 -7.32
C ARG A 52 -13.73 -1.79 -8.57
N ILE A 53 -12.46 -1.50 -8.87
CA ILE A 53 -12.04 -0.78 -10.08
C ILE A 53 -12.36 -1.61 -11.32
N ASP A 54 -12.07 -2.90 -11.31
CA ASP A 54 -12.22 -3.79 -12.47
C ASP A 54 -12.60 -5.21 -12.02
N PRO A 55 -13.92 -5.52 -11.90
CA PRO A 55 -14.39 -6.81 -11.43
C PRO A 55 -14.03 -8.00 -12.31
N GLU A 56 -13.62 -7.77 -13.57
CA GLU A 56 -13.23 -8.84 -14.49
C GLU A 56 -11.73 -9.17 -14.42
N MET A 57 -10.94 -8.38 -13.68
CA MET A 57 -9.51 -8.62 -13.55
C MET A 57 -9.24 -9.84 -12.67
N PRO A 58 -8.46 -10.83 -13.12
CA PRO A 58 -8.01 -11.92 -12.26
C PRO A 58 -7.14 -11.39 -11.12
N LEU A 59 -7.54 -11.66 -9.87
CA LEU A 59 -6.86 -11.18 -8.67
C LEU A 59 -6.50 -12.35 -7.75
N PHE A 60 -5.29 -12.33 -7.19
CA PHE A 60 -4.75 -13.43 -6.38
C PHE A 60 -4.17 -12.89 -5.08
N ALA A 61 -4.59 -13.46 -3.95
CA ALA A 61 -4.08 -13.12 -2.63
C ALA A 61 -3.02 -14.13 -2.17
N TYR A 62 -1.92 -13.64 -1.61
CA TYR A 62 -0.87 -14.43 -0.97
C TYR A 62 -0.55 -13.86 0.40
N GLY A 63 -0.43 -14.72 1.41
CA GLY A 63 -0.13 -14.31 2.79
C GLY A 63 -0.51 -15.38 3.79
N CYS A 64 -0.65 -14.99 5.05
CA CYS A 64 -1.03 -15.88 6.13
C CYS A 64 -2.16 -15.30 6.98
N VAL A 65 -3.08 -16.16 7.42
CA VAL A 65 -4.08 -15.88 8.46
C VAL A 65 -4.06 -16.99 9.50
N GLY A 66 -4.62 -16.75 10.68
CA GLY A 66 -4.88 -17.80 11.67
C GLY A 66 -6.10 -18.65 11.32
N GLY A 67 -6.20 -19.83 11.92
CA GLY A 67 -7.40 -20.68 11.87
C GLY A 67 -8.46 -20.23 12.87
N ASP A 68 -8.80 -18.94 12.87
CA ASP A 68 -9.69 -18.29 13.81
C ASP A 68 -10.78 -17.45 13.08
N ALA A 69 -11.71 -16.88 13.84
CA ALA A 69 -12.83 -16.11 13.30
C ALA A 69 -12.39 -14.84 12.52
N ASP A 70 -11.19 -14.29 12.80
CA ASP A 70 -10.63 -13.18 12.05
C ASP A 70 -10.08 -13.65 10.70
N GLY A 71 -9.39 -14.79 10.67
CA GLY A 71 -8.92 -15.41 9.42
C GLY A 71 -10.07 -15.80 8.49
N GLU A 72 -11.12 -16.42 9.04
CA GLU A 72 -12.34 -16.73 8.28
C GLU A 72 -12.99 -15.45 7.70
N TYR A 73 -13.06 -14.37 8.50
CA TYR A 73 -13.63 -13.11 8.06
C TYR A 73 -12.83 -12.47 6.91
N VAL A 74 -11.49 -12.46 7.01
CA VAL A 74 -10.62 -11.92 5.95
C VAL A 74 -10.79 -12.73 4.66
N LEU A 75 -10.71 -14.07 4.75
CA LEU A 75 -10.86 -14.95 3.58
C LEU A 75 -12.23 -14.83 2.93
N ALA A 76 -13.30 -14.79 3.73
CA ALA A 76 -14.67 -14.63 3.24
C ALA A 76 -14.84 -13.28 2.52
N SER A 77 -14.26 -12.21 3.06
CA SER A 77 -14.32 -10.86 2.46
C SER A 77 -13.64 -10.82 1.08
N LEU A 78 -12.46 -11.42 0.97
CA LEU A 78 -11.72 -11.50 -0.30
C LEU A 78 -12.47 -12.39 -1.32
N SER A 79 -12.95 -13.55 -0.89
CA SER A 79 -13.68 -14.48 -1.76
C SER A 79 -14.99 -13.89 -2.27
N ALA A 80 -15.72 -13.14 -1.44
CA ALA A 80 -16.94 -12.43 -1.83
C ALA A 80 -16.71 -11.37 -2.92
N ALA A 81 -15.50 -10.83 -3.01
CA ALA A 81 -15.08 -9.92 -4.07
C ALA A 81 -14.51 -10.63 -5.32
N GLY A 82 -14.59 -11.97 -5.38
CA GLY A 82 -14.08 -12.76 -6.51
C GLY A 82 -12.55 -12.94 -6.53
N ILE A 83 -11.86 -12.62 -5.44
CA ILE A 83 -10.42 -12.74 -5.33
C ILE A 83 -10.03 -14.20 -5.03
N ASN A 84 -9.06 -14.73 -5.76
CA ASN A 84 -8.52 -16.07 -5.52
C ASN A 84 -7.63 -16.06 -4.26
N THR A 85 -8.05 -16.79 -3.23
CA THR A 85 -7.38 -16.91 -1.93
C THR A 85 -6.58 -18.19 -1.74
N ALA A 86 -6.42 -19.03 -2.77
CA ALA A 86 -5.70 -20.30 -2.68
C ALA A 86 -4.21 -20.12 -2.27
N GLY A 87 -3.65 -18.94 -2.45
CA GLY A 87 -2.29 -18.60 -2.00
C GLY A 87 -2.20 -18.11 -0.55
N VAL A 88 -3.31 -18.07 0.19
CA VAL A 88 -3.32 -17.67 1.60
C VAL A 88 -3.22 -18.89 2.50
N ALA A 89 -2.15 -18.99 3.27
CA ALA A 89 -1.95 -20.08 4.22
C ALA A 89 -2.74 -19.84 5.52
N VAL A 90 -3.48 -20.87 5.97
CA VAL A 90 -4.18 -20.85 7.27
C VAL A 90 -3.28 -21.52 8.32
N ARG A 91 -2.91 -20.78 9.35
CA ARG A 91 -2.00 -21.23 10.42
C ARG A 91 -2.77 -21.71 11.63
N SER A 92 -2.38 -22.86 12.16
CA SER A 92 -2.92 -23.37 13.44
C SER A 92 -2.07 -22.97 14.65
N ASP A 93 -0.86 -22.46 14.42
CA ASP A 93 0.15 -22.14 15.44
C ASP A 93 0.27 -20.62 15.72
N ALA A 94 -0.53 -19.80 15.04
CA ALA A 94 -0.59 -18.35 15.29
C ALA A 94 -2.00 -17.82 15.03
N PRO A 95 -2.49 -16.84 15.81
CA PRO A 95 -3.74 -16.15 15.51
C PRO A 95 -3.59 -15.25 14.28
N THR A 96 -4.71 -14.88 13.69
CA THR A 96 -4.74 -13.84 12.65
C THR A 96 -4.18 -12.53 13.20
N SER A 97 -3.45 -11.83 12.38
CA SER A 97 -2.92 -10.50 12.71
C SER A 97 -4.06 -9.51 12.87
N PHE A 98 -3.92 -8.54 13.76
CA PHE A 98 -4.92 -7.50 13.93
C PHE A 98 -4.31 -6.17 14.36
N SER A 99 -5.04 -5.09 14.12
CA SER A 99 -4.73 -3.77 14.67
C SER A 99 -5.91 -3.24 15.47
N ASP A 100 -5.65 -2.79 16.70
CA ASP A 100 -6.56 -1.97 17.49
C ASP A 100 -6.29 -0.50 17.17
N ALA A 101 -7.21 0.17 16.50
CA ALA A 101 -7.15 1.59 16.23
C ALA A 101 -8.02 2.33 17.25
N MET A 102 -7.38 3.01 18.22
CA MET A 102 -8.06 3.86 19.19
C MET A 102 -8.24 5.26 18.59
N ALA A 103 -9.48 5.68 18.35
CA ALA A 103 -9.83 7.00 17.83
C ALA A 103 -10.43 7.86 18.95
N ALA A 104 -9.71 8.85 19.41
CA ALA A 104 -10.16 9.77 20.47
C ALA A 104 -11.18 10.75 19.92
N GLN A 105 -12.37 10.84 20.59
CA GLN A 105 -13.47 11.69 20.11
C GLN A 105 -13.16 13.18 20.34
N ASP A 106 -12.47 13.50 21.40
CA ASP A 106 -12.15 14.88 21.81
C ASP A 106 -11.08 15.54 20.95
N THR A 107 -10.04 14.78 20.52
CA THR A 107 -8.93 15.30 19.71
C THR A 107 -9.00 14.91 18.24
N GLY A 108 -9.75 13.84 17.91
CA GLY A 108 -9.76 13.23 16.57
C GLY A 108 -8.50 12.41 16.25
N GLU A 109 -7.55 12.33 17.18
CA GLU A 109 -6.31 11.58 16.98
C GLU A 109 -6.53 10.08 17.01
N ARG A 110 -5.68 9.34 16.31
CA ARG A 110 -5.69 7.88 16.26
C ARG A 110 -4.36 7.31 16.74
N THR A 111 -4.42 6.22 17.50
CA THR A 111 -3.26 5.44 17.96
C THR A 111 -3.51 3.98 17.61
N PHE A 112 -2.49 3.31 17.08
CA PHE A 112 -2.58 1.93 16.61
C PHE A 112 -1.77 1.02 17.51
N PHE A 113 -2.38 -0.12 17.88
CA PHE A 113 -1.73 -1.24 18.54
C PHE A 113 -1.81 -2.43 17.60
N HIS A 114 -0.66 -2.88 17.10
CA HIS A 114 -0.59 -3.92 16.09
C HIS A 114 -0.06 -5.23 16.65
N HIS A 115 -0.79 -6.33 16.41
CA HIS A 115 -0.36 -7.69 16.68
C HIS A 115 0.03 -8.39 15.37
N ARG A 116 1.30 -8.76 15.24
CA ARG A 116 1.83 -9.34 14.00
C ARG A 116 1.23 -10.71 13.66
N GLY A 117 0.91 -11.55 14.66
CA GLY A 117 0.23 -12.83 14.47
C GLY A 117 0.79 -13.68 13.33
N ALA A 118 -0.08 -14.25 12.51
CA ALA A 118 0.28 -15.10 11.39
C ALA A 118 1.15 -14.40 10.32
N ASN A 119 1.04 -13.06 10.17
CA ASN A 119 1.87 -12.32 9.21
C ASN A 119 3.37 -12.42 9.52
N ALA A 120 3.76 -12.55 10.80
CA ALA A 120 5.16 -12.76 11.19
C ALA A 120 5.75 -14.08 10.68
N LEU A 121 4.89 -15.04 10.35
CA LEU A 121 5.26 -16.37 9.86
C LEU A 121 5.18 -16.48 8.33
N PHE A 122 4.69 -15.44 7.63
CA PHE A 122 4.64 -15.43 6.18
C PHE A 122 6.05 -15.31 5.60
N ALA A 123 6.43 -16.28 4.77
CA ALA A 123 7.79 -16.44 4.28
C ALA A 123 7.83 -16.67 2.75
N PRO A 124 8.95 -16.32 2.07
CA PRO A 124 9.12 -16.51 0.62
C PRO A 124 8.81 -17.94 0.15
N GLU A 125 9.18 -18.94 0.94
CA GLU A 125 9.02 -20.36 0.62
C GLU A 125 7.55 -20.82 0.52
N GLN A 126 6.62 -20.01 1.02
CA GLN A 126 5.17 -20.30 0.93
C GLN A 126 4.59 -19.90 -0.43
N ILE A 127 5.34 -19.22 -1.28
CA ILE A 127 4.92 -18.86 -2.63
C ILE A 127 5.75 -19.67 -3.64
N ASP A 128 5.11 -20.64 -4.30
CA ASP A 128 5.75 -21.28 -5.46
C ASP A 128 5.76 -20.31 -6.64
N VAL A 129 6.89 -19.67 -6.85
CA VAL A 129 7.08 -18.65 -7.88
C VAL A 129 6.82 -19.21 -9.30
N ARG A 130 7.08 -20.50 -9.52
CA ARG A 130 6.87 -21.16 -10.82
C ARG A 130 5.40 -21.43 -11.11
N ALA A 131 4.57 -21.55 -10.07
CA ALA A 131 3.12 -21.74 -10.17
C ALA A 131 2.36 -20.43 -10.34
N LEU A 132 3.02 -19.26 -10.24
CA LEU A 132 2.36 -17.96 -10.41
C LEU A 132 1.84 -17.78 -11.84
N THR A 133 0.55 -17.47 -11.96
CA THR A 133 -0.15 -17.23 -13.23
C THR A 133 -0.43 -15.76 -13.49
N CYS A 134 -0.13 -14.88 -12.54
CA CYS A 134 -0.31 -13.43 -12.65
C CYS A 134 0.70 -12.81 -13.62
N ARG A 135 0.35 -11.65 -14.20
CA ARG A 135 1.25 -10.83 -15.01
C ARG A 135 2.08 -9.87 -14.17
N MET A 136 1.57 -9.51 -12.99
CA MET A 136 2.21 -8.62 -12.05
C MET A 136 2.04 -9.14 -10.63
N LEU A 137 3.10 -9.08 -9.84
CA LEU A 137 3.08 -9.34 -8.39
C LEU A 137 3.44 -8.05 -7.64
N HIS A 138 2.54 -7.63 -6.77
CA HIS A 138 2.82 -6.62 -5.76
C HIS A 138 3.07 -7.30 -4.42
N ILE A 139 4.11 -6.91 -3.70
CA ILE A 139 4.33 -7.32 -2.32
C ILE A 139 4.46 -6.08 -1.45
N GLY A 140 3.53 -5.96 -0.51
CA GLY A 140 3.36 -4.74 0.26
C GLY A 140 3.72 -4.86 1.72
N TYR A 141 3.94 -3.68 2.29
CA TYR A 141 4.30 -3.43 3.67
C TYR A 141 5.66 -4.04 4.05
N LEU A 142 6.69 -3.80 3.21
CA LEU A 142 8.07 -3.98 3.65
C LEU A 142 8.24 -3.31 5.02
N LEU A 143 9.09 -3.86 5.88
CA LEU A 143 9.29 -3.53 7.29
C LEU A 143 8.25 -4.18 8.25
N LEU A 144 7.21 -4.83 7.71
CA LEU A 144 6.25 -5.63 8.51
C LEU A 144 6.23 -7.12 8.13
N LEU A 145 7.11 -7.57 7.24
CA LEU A 145 7.21 -8.97 6.81
C LEU A 145 8.51 -9.60 7.32
N ASP A 146 8.55 -9.99 8.60
CA ASP A 146 9.77 -10.39 9.32
C ASP A 146 10.64 -11.39 8.55
N ARG A 147 10.03 -12.37 7.87
CA ARG A 147 10.74 -13.40 7.10
C ARG A 147 11.25 -12.91 5.76
N PHE A 148 10.54 -12.00 5.09
CA PHE A 148 10.99 -11.37 3.85
C PHE A 148 12.03 -10.29 4.10
N ASP A 149 11.93 -9.55 5.23
CA ASP A 149 12.86 -8.49 5.62
C ASP A 149 14.16 -9.04 6.24
N ALA A 150 14.22 -10.37 6.45
CA ALA A 150 15.39 -11.04 7.01
C ALA A 150 16.64 -10.83 6.12
N PRO A 151 17.82 -10.67 6.72
CA PRO A 151 19.07 -10.53 5.96
C PRO A 151 19.33 -11.74 5.05
N ASP A 152 19.82 -11.48 3.84
CA ASP A 152 20.32 -12.47 2.89
C ASP A 152 21.74 -12.10 2.46
N ALA A 153 22.67 -13.06 2.51
CA ALA A 153 24.08 -12.80 2.28
C ALA A 153 24.42 -12.42 0.83
N GLU A 154 23.61 -12.83 -0.14
CA GLU A 154 23.84 -12.59 -1.57
C GLU A 154 22.99 -11.42 -2.10
N TYR A 155 21.73 -11.35 -1.67
CA TYR A 155 20.74 -10.38 -2.19
C TYR A 155 20.48 -9.20 -1.24
N GLY A 156 21.07 -9.21 -0.04
CA GLY A 156 20.84 -8.22 1.02
C GLY A 156 19.64 -8.55 1.89
N THR A 157 18.50 -8.96 1.31
CA THR A 157 17.31 -9.43 2.04
C THR A 157 16.68 -10.64 1.36
N ALA A 158 15.91 -11.44 2.11
CA ALA A 158 15.11 -12.54 1.56
C ALA A 158 14.04 -12.00 0.57
N MET A 159 13.52 -10.80 0.79
CA MET A 159 12.66 -10.08 -0.14
C MET A 159 13.32 -9.89 -1.51
N SER A 160 14.56 -9.41 -1.52
CA SER A 160 15.31 -9.18 -2.76
C SER A 160 15.53 -10.46 -3.55
N ARG A 161 15.89 -11.55 -2.85
CA ARG A 161 16.02 -12.89 -3.45
C ARG A 161 14.69 -13.35 -4.06
N PHE A 162 13.59 -13.17 -3.34
CA PHE A 162 12.27 -13.54 -3.80
C PHE A 162 11.84 -12.75 -5.04
N LEU A 163 12.00 -11.42 -5.01
CA LEU A 163 11.68 -10.55 -6.16
C LEU A 163 12.51 -10.91 -7.40
N HIS A 164 13.80 -11.21 -7.22
CA HIS A 164 14.65 -11.70 -8.31
C HIS A 164 14.06 -12.97 -8.95
N ALA A 165 13.71 -13.96 -8.11
CA ALA A 165 13.13 -15.21 -8.61
C ALA A 165 11.78 -14.98 -9.34
N VAL A 166 10.96 -14.03 -8.90
CA VAL A 166 9.72 -13.63 -9.59
C VAL A 166 10.01 -13.00 -10.95
N GLN A 167 11.00 -12.11 -11.02
CA GLN A 167 11.40 -11.48 -12.28
C GLN A 167 11.96 -12.48 -13.30
N GLU A 168 12.69 -13.51 -12.85
CA GLU A 168 13.16 -14.60 -13.72
C GLU A 168 11.99 -15.37 -14.39
N GLN A 169 10.81 -15.34 -13.78
CA GLN A 169 9.60 -15.90 -14.42
C GLN A 169 8.96 -14.92 -15.41
N GLY A 170 9.51 -13.74 -15.63
CA GLY A 170 8.93 -12.71 -16.49
C GLY A 170 7.67 -12.05 -15.93
N ILE A 171 7.49 -12.08 -14.60
CA ILE A 171 6.41 -11.42 -13.88
C ILE A 171 6.91 -10.03 -13.45
N ALA A 172 6.14 -8.99 -13.74
CA ALA A 172 6.47 -7.65 -13.28
C ALA A 172 6.31 -7.53 -11.76
N THR A 173 7.26 -6.90 -11.09
CA THR A 173 7.29 -6.77 -9.64
C THR A 173 7.00 -5.34 -9.19
N CYS A 174 6.23 -5.20 -8.12
CA CYS A 174 5.95 -3.92 -7.45
C CYS A 174 6.10 -4.07 -5.94
N ILE A 175 6.66 -3.06 -5.28
CA ILE A 175 6.75 -3.00 -3.82
C ILE A 175 6.16 -1.71 -3.28
N ASP A 176 5.68 -1.77 -2.03
CA ASP A 176 5.51 -0.63 -1.14
C ASP A 176 6.13 -0.91 0.23
N ALA A 177 6.14 0.08 1.10
CA ALA A 177 6.62 -0.05 2.48
C ALA A 177 5.58 0.50 3.44
N VAL A 178 5.81 0.30 4.73
CA VAL A 178 5.02 0.92 5.80
C VAL A 178 5.86 1.94 6.53
N SER A 179 5.25 3.02 6.98
CA SER A 179 5.93 4.02 7.80
C SER A 179 6.39 3.39 9.12
N ASP A 180 7.70 3.32 9.32
CA ASP A 180 8.37 2.69 10.45
C ASP A 180 9.33 3.66 11.14
N SER A 181 9.40 3.60 12.46
CA SER A 181 10.27 4.44 13.28
C SER A 181 11.62 3.79 13.61
N THR A 182 11.87 2.54 13.18
CA THR A 182 13.10 1.79 13.54
C THR A 182 14.33 2.22 12.74
N GLY A 183 14.16 3.00 11.66
CA GLY A 183 15.25 3.43 10.77
C GLY A 183 15.74 2.32 9.84
N ALA A 184 14.97 1.24 9.66
CA ALA A 184 15.38 0.08 8.87
C ALA A 184 15.20 0.26 7.34
N PHE A 185 14.67 1.40 6.87
CA PHE A 185 14.38 1.64 5.45
C PHE A 185 15.56 1.35 4.52
N ALA A 186 16.73 1.93 4.79
CA ALA A 186 17.90 1.70 3.94
C ALA A 186 18.31 0.23 3.85
N ARG A 187 18.17 -0.51 4.95
CA ARG A 187 18.58 -1.92 5.03
C ARG A 187 17.60 -2.86 4.34
N VAL A 188 16.30 -2.54 4.36
CA VAL A 188 15.25 -3.44 3.85
C VAL A 188 14.78 -3.02 2.45
N VAL A 189 14.51 -1.73 2.25
CA VAL A 189 13.92 -1.23 0.98
C VAL A 189 14.97 -1.16 -0.11
N VAL A 190 16.15 -0.56 0.15
CA VAL A 190 17.15 -0.30 -0.91
C VAL A 190 17.60 -1.56 -1.65
N PRO A 191 17.93 -2.69 -0.97
CA PRO A 191 18.27 -3.92 -1.69
C PRO A 191 17.15 -4.45 -2.58
N ALA A 192 15.88 -4.29 -2.18
CA ALA A 192 14.72 -4.75 -2.93
C ALA A 192 14.50 -3.96 -4.23
N LEU A 193 14.85 -2.66 -4.26
CA LEU A 193 14.69 -1.79 -5.44
C LEU A 193 15.35 -2.36 -6.70
N ARG A 194 16.48 -3.06 -6.54
CA ARG A 194 17.21 -3.69 -7.67
C ARG A 194 16.37 -4.71 -8.43
N TYR A 195 15.38 -5.28 -7.78
CA TYR A 195 14.53 -6.35 -8.32
C TYR A 195 13.07 -5.92 -8.46
N CYS A 196 12.84 -4.60 -8.64
CA CYS A 196 11.52 -4.04 -8.83
C CYS A 196 11.36 -3.46 -10.22
N ASP A 197 10.19 -3.68 -10.82
CA ASP A 197 9.75 -2.92 -11.99
C ASP A 197 9.10 -1.60 -11.54
N TYR A 198 8.37 -1.65 -10.43
CA TYR A 198 7.65 -0.53 -9.85
C TYR A 198 7.90 -0.45 -8.34
N ALA A 199 8.01 0.76 -7.81
CA ALA A 199 8.03 1.03 -6.38
C ALA A 199 7.06 2.18 -6.10
N VAL A 200 6.10 1.97 -5.20
CA VAL A 200 5.08 2.96 -4.84
C VAL A 200 5.14 3.19 -3.34
N MET A 201 5.42 4.41 -2.89
CA MET A 201 5.60 4.75 -1.47
C MET A 201 5.05 6.15 -1.19
N ASN A 202 4.80 6.48 0.07
CA ASN A 202 4.60 7.88 0.41
C ASN A 202 5.94 8.63 0.40
N GLU A 203 5.88 9.95 0.39
CA GLU A 203 7.07 10.81 0.30
C GLU A 203 8.03 10.64 1.48
N LEU A 204 7.48 10.32 2.66
CA LEU A 204 8.29 10.13 3.87
C LEU A 204 9.09 8.82 3.78
N GLU A 205 8.43 7.74 3.41
CA GLU A 205 9.03 6.41 3.23
C GLU A 205 10.10 6.42 2.13
N GLY A 206 9.74 6.98 0.97
CA GLY A 206 10.65 7.05 -0.16
C GLY A 206 11.91 7.86 0.12
N CYS A 207 11.78 9.01 0.77
CA CYS A 207 12.93 9.82 1.18
C CYS A 207 13.74 9.14 2.29
N ALA A 208 13.08 8.50 3.27
CA ALA A 208 13.75 7.81 4.38
C ALA A 208 14.64 6.64 3.91
N ALA A 209 14.31 5.99 2.80
CA ALA A 209 15.13 4.94 2.21
C ALA A 209 16.57 5.36 1.93
N PHE A 210 16.79 6.66 1.65
CA PHE A 210 18.10 7.24 1.38
C PHE A 210 18.52 8.31 2.39
N GLY A 211 17.87 8.35 3.57
CA GLY A 211 18.22 9.30 4.63
C GLY A 211 17.90 10.76 4.32
N LEU A 212 16.98 11.00 3.38
CA LEU A 212 16.51 12.34 3.02
C LEU A 212 15.24 12.69 3.80
N SER A 213 15.06 13.99 4.09
CA SER A 213 13.83 14.51 4.66
C SER A 213 12.89 14.96 3.55
N ALA A 214 11.66 14.40 3.49
CA ALA A 214 10.67 14.83 2.52
C ALA A 214 10.06 16.19 2.84
N ARG A 215 10.07 16.56 4.13
CA ARG A 215 9.47 17.81 4.63
C ARG A 215 10.43 18.59 5.51
N ASP A 216 10.26 19.93 5.50
CA ASP A 216 10.99 20.82 6.40
C ASP A 216 10.37 20.87 7.81
N GLY A 217 10.99 21.64 8.72
CA GLY A 217 10.51 21.78 10.10
C GLY A 217 9.13 22.46 10.24
N GLN A 218 8.54 22.97 9.15
CA GLN A 218 7.20 23.55 9.08
C GLN A 218 6.21 22.62 8.35
N GLY A 219 6.62 21.39 8.02
CA GLY A 219 5.79 20.41 7.33
C GLY A 219 5.63 20.62 5.82
N ARG A 220 6.34 21.58 5.22
CA ARG A 220 6.29 21.85 3.77
C ARG A 220 7.16 20.85 3.01
N LEU A 221 6.75 20.47 1.81
CA LEU A 221 7.51 19.58 0.95
C LEU A 221 8.88 20.15 0.58
N ILE A 222 9.92 19.33 0.69
CA ILE A 222 11.26 19.63 0.15
C ILE A 222 11.34 18.93 -1.20
N ARG A 223 10.83 19.59 -2.24
CA ARG A 223 10.73 19.05 -3.60
C ARG A 223 12.04 18.47 -4.10
N SER A 224 13.15 19.17 -3.92
CA SER A 224 14.47 18.71 -4.36
C SER A 224 14.88 17.36 -3.73
N ASN A 225 14.50 17.11 -2.49
CA ASN A 225 14.78 15.84 -1.83
C ASN A 225 13.88 14.70 -2.37
N ILE A 226 12.60 15.01 -2.68
CA ILE A 226 11.68 14.06 -3.30
C ILE A 226 12.21 13.65 -4.69
N GLU A 227 12.57 14.62 -5.52
CA GLU A 227 13.14 14.37 -6.85
C GLU A 227 14.47 13.61 -6.78
N ARG A 228 15.32 13.95 -5.81
CA ARG A 228 16.58 13.23 -5.58
C ARG A 228 16.33 11.78 -5.12
N ALA A 229 15.38 11.55 -4.20
CA ALA A 229 15.04 10.21 -3.75
C ALA A 229 14.50 9.37 -4.91
N LEU A 230 13.60 9.90 -5.74
CA LEU A 230 13.10 9.23 -6.95
C LEU A 230 14.22 8.85 -7.91
N THR A 231 15.17 9.76 -8.13
CA THR A 231 16.37 9.48 -8.94
C THR A 231 17.17 8.33 -8.34
N LEU A 232 17.40 8.34 -7.01
CA LEU A 232 18.12 7.28 -6.30
C LEU A 232 17.39 5.93 -6.37
N PHE A 233 16.05 5.90 -6.39
CA PHE A 233 15.29 4.67 -6.65
C PHE A 233 15.60 4.08 -8.02
N MET A 234 15.65 4.89 -9.06
CA MET A 234 16.02 4.44 -10.41
C MET A 234 17.49 3.99 -10.47
N GLU A 235 18.40 4.76 -9.86
CA GLU A 235 19.83 4.42 -9.77
C GLU A 235 20.06 3.10 -8.99
N ALA A 236 19.22 2.81 -7.97
CA ALA A 236 19.26 1.57 -7.20
C ALA A 236 18.72 0.36 -7.98
N GLY A 237 18.01 0.57 -9.09
CA GLY A 237 17.63 -0.48 -10.02
C GLY A 237 16.14 -0.66 -10.30
N VAL A 238 15.27 0.23 -9.85
CA VAL A 238 13.86 0.24 -10.29
C VAL A 238 13.81 0.38 -11.81
N ARG A 239 13.18 -0.61 -12.47
CA ARG A 239 13.33 -0.74 -13.92
C ARG A 239 12.38 0.11 -14.74
N ARG A 240 11.21 0.45 -14.21
CA ARG A 240 10.16 1.17 -14.93
C ARG A 240 9.76 2.46 -14.24
N ARG A 241 9.19 2.39 -13.04
CA ARG A 241 8.66 3.58 -12.34
C ARG A 241 8.91 3.54 -10.86
N ALA A 242 9.46 4.61 -10.32
CA ALA A 242 9.40 4.96 -8.91
C ALA A 242 8.32 6.03 -8.71
N VAL A 243 7.38 5.78 -7.80
CA VAL A 243 6.22 6.67 -7.57
C VAL A 243 6.15 7.02 -6.10
N PHE A 244 6.11 8.32 -5.80
CA PHE A 244 5.82 8.79 -4.45
C PHE A 244 4.51 9.55 -4.43
N HIS A 245 3.78 9.43 -3.33
CA HIS A 245 2.52 10.14 -3.12
C HIS A 245 2.52 10.89 -1.80
N CYS A 246 1.82 11.98 -1.78
CA CYS A 246 1.54 12.77 -0.58
C CYS A 246 0.16 13.44 -0.70
N PRO A 247 -0.34 14.09 0.37
CA PRO A 247 -1.62 14.81 0.31
C PRO A 247 -1.66 15.92 -0.76
N GLU A 248 -0.52 16.44 -1.17
CA GLU A 248 -0.40 17.55 -2.13
C GLU A 248 -0.36 17.07 -3.58
N ALA A 249 0.39 15.98 -3.86
CA ALA A 249 0.65 15.53 -5.24
C ALA A 249 1.11 14.07 -5.30
N GLY A 250 1.07 13.49 -6.51
CA GLY A 250 1.82 12.31 -6.90
C GLY A 250 3.02 12.68 -7.76
N PHE A 251 4.14 12.00 -7.52
CA PHE A 251 5.41 12.15 -8.25
C PHE A 251 5.78 10.81 -8.86
N CYS A 252 6.18 10.79 -10.11
CA CYS A 252 6.63 9.58 -10.81
C CYS A 252 7.94 9.86 -11.54
N MET A 253 8.97 9.08 -11.27
CA MET A 253 10.13 8.98 -12.12
C MET A 253 9.97 7.74 -13.01
N ASP A 254 9.77 7.96 -14.30
CA ASP A 254 9.63 6.91 -15.32
C ASP A 254 10.96 6.75 -16.07
N ALA A 255 11.35 5.52 -16.36
CA ALA A 255 12.62 5.21 -17.02
C ALA A 255 12.75 5.84 -18.42
N GLU A 256 11.65 6.07 -19.13
CA GLU A 256 11.63 6.63 -20.48
C GLU A 256 11.17 8.08 -20.49
N ALA A 257 10.12 8.43 -19.73
CA ALA A 257 9.49 9.75 -19.75
C ALA A 257 10.10 10.74 -18.74
N GLY A 258 10.92 10.27 -17.77
CA GLY A 258 11.50 11.11 -16.74
C GLY A 258 10.48 11.48 -15.65
N LEU A 259 10.68 12.63 -15.01
CA LEU A 259 9.86 13.10 -13.91
C LEU A 259 8.51 13.63 -14.39
N THR A 260 7.45 13.11 -13.81
CA THR A 260 6.07 13.60 -13.93
C THR A 260 5.52 13.92 -12.56
N VAL A 261 4.82 15.04 -12.42
CA VAL A 261 4.17 15.47 -11.17
C VAL A 261 2.71 15.79 -11.46
N VAL A 262 1.82 15.25 -10.66
CA VAL A 262 0.37 15.51 -10.79
C VAL A 262 -0.19 15.96 -9.44
N PRO A 263 -0.72 17.17 -9.34
CA PRO A 263 -1.35 17.66 -8.11
C PRO A 263 -2.57 16.84 -7.73
N SER A 264 -2.78 16.66 -6.42
CA SER A 264 -3.98 16.02 -5.88
C SER A 264 -5.25 16.83 -6.15
N PHE A 265 -6.41 16.22 -6.00
CA PHE A 265 -7.69 16.92 -6.14
C PHE A 265 -7.95 17.90 -4.99
N ARG A 266 -8.64 18.98 -5.29
CA ARG A 266 -9.21 19.89 -4.31
C ARG A 266 -10.50 19.30 -3.78
N LEU A 267 -10.43 18.68 -2.59
CA LEU A 267 -11.58 18.03 -2.00
C LEU A 267 -12.53 19.06 -1.34
N PRO A 268 -13.87 18.88 -1.47
CA PRO A 268 -14.82 19.74 -0.78
C PRO A 268 -14.68 19.63 0.75
N GLU A 269 -15.08 20.69 1.46
CA GLU A 269 -15.13 20.66 2.92
C GLU A 269 -16.04 19.53 3.41
N GLY A 270 -15.58 18.78 4.43
CA GLY A 270 -16.31 17.65 4.99
C GLY A 270 -16.36 16.40 4.11
N TYR A 271 -15.70 16.39 2.96
CA TYR A 271 -15.63 15.21 2.09
C TYR A 271 -14.80 14.08 2.72
N VAL A 272 -13.68 14.42 3.35
CA VAL A 272 -12.79 13.45 3.99
C VAL A 272 -13.44 12.91 5.27
N LYS A 273 -13.71 11.60 5.28
CA LYS A 273 -14.28 10.86 6.43
C LYS A 273 -13.21 10.07 7.18
N GLY A 274 -12.18 9.62 6.47
CA GLY A 274 -11.03 8.89 7.00
C GLY A 274 -9.87 8.93 6.03
N SER A 275 -8.68 8.58 6.50
CA SER A 275 -7.46 8.51 5.66
C SER A 275 -6.83 7.11 5.64
N VAL A 276 -7.44 6.15 6.35
CA VAL A 276 -6.95 4.76 6.36
C VAL A 276 -7.11 4.16 4.97
N GLY A 277 -6.07 3.49 4.47
CA GLY A 277 -6.08 2.85 3.16
C GLY A 277 -5.92 3.80 1.96
N ALA A 278 -5.78 5.13 2.17
CA ALA A 278 -5.60 6.05 1.04
C ALA A 278 -4.29 5.79 0.27
N GLY A 279 -3.24 5.34 0.95
CA GLY A 279 -1.98 4.88 0.33
C GLY A 279 -2.18 3.62 -0.48
N ASP A 280 -2.88 2.61 0.08
CA ASP A 280 -3.21 1.36 -0.62
C ASP A 280 -4.09 1.61 -1.85
N ALA A 281 -5.06 2.52 -1.73
CA ALA A 281 -5.92 2.94 -2.85
C ALA A 281 -5.12 3.66 -3.95
N PHE A 282 -4.15 4.50 -3.57
CA PHE A 282 -3.22 5.11 -4.53
C PHE A 282 -2.36 4.05 -5.20
N CYS A 283 -1.81 3.10 -4.43
CA CYS A 283 -1.03 1.97 -4.94
C CYS A 283 -1.87 1.11 -5.89
N ALA A 284 -3.12 0.76 -5.54
CA ALA A 284 -4.04 0.04 -6.41
C ALA A 284 -4.26 0.77 -7.74
N GLY A 285 -4.41 2.10 -7.71
CA GLY A 285 -4.49 2.92 -8.92
C GLY A 285 -3.22 2.88 -9.77
N CYS A 286 -2.04 2.90 -9.15
CA CYS A 286 -0.75 2.74 -9.83
C CYS A 286 -0.60 1.35 -10.46
N LEU A 287 -0.94 0.29 -9.74
CA LEU A 287 -0.93 -1.09 -10.22
C LEU A 287 -1.87 -1.28 -11.41
N TYR A 288 -3.09 -0.73 -11.31
CA TYR A 288 -4.05 -0.76 -12.41
C TYR A 288 -3.52 -0.03 -13.65
N GLY A 289 -2.97 1.18 -13.49
CA GLY A 289 -2.38 1.96 -14.57
C GLY A 289 -1.21 1.23 -15.24
N ALA A 290 -0.31 0.65 -14.45
CA ALA A 290 0.81 -0.16 -14.94
C ALA A 290 0.32 -1.41 -15.70
N TYR A 291 -0.70 -2.10 -15.17
CA TYR A 291 -1.31 -3.27 -15.81
C TYR A 291 -1.98 -2.93 -17.15
N ARG A 292 -2.61 -1.76 -17.26
CA ARG A 292 -3.31 -1.26 -18.45
C ARG A 292 -2.41 -0.50 -19.42
N GLY A 293 -1.14 -0.24 -19.06
CA GLY A 293 -0.20 0.49 -19.92
C GLY A 293 -0.46 2.00 -19.98
N PHE A 294 -0.99 2.59 -18.92
CA PHE A 294 -1.19 4.04 -18.82
C PHE A 294 0.15 4.78 -18.85
N SER A 295 0.16 5.99 -19.39
CA SER A 295 1.28 6.91 -19.25
C SER A 295 1.54 7.27 -17.77
N PRO A 296 2.69 7.85 -17.40
CA PRO A 296 2.95 8.31 -16.04
C PRO A 296 1.89 9.29 -15.52
N GLU A 297 1.49 10.26 -16.36
CA GLU A 297 0.48 11.25 -16.02
C GLU A 297 -0.91 10.63 -15.80
N GLU A 298 -1.33 9.74 -16.70
CA GLU A 298 -2.60 9.01 -16.56
C GLU A 298 -2.59 8.13 -15.32
N THR A 299 -1.47 7.45 -15.03
CA THR A 299 -1.30 6.61 -13.85
C THR A 299 -1.44 7.42 -12.57
N LEU A 300 -0.71 8.53 -12.44
CA LEU A 300 -0.79 9.41 -11.26
C LEU A 300 -2.18 10.03 -11.11
N SER A 301 -2.81 10.41 -12.23
CA SER A 301 -4.16 10.97 -12.24
C SER A 301 -5.19 9.97 -11.76
N PHE A 302 -5.10 8.73 -12.20
CA PHE A 302 -5.99 7.64 -11.81
C PHE A 302 -5.77 7.22 -10.34
N ALA A 303 -4.52 7.12 -9.91
CA ALA A 303 -4.14 6.82 -8.53
C ALA A 303 -4.62 7.91 -7.56
N ALA A 304 -4.48 9.19 -7.94
CA ALA A 304 -5.04 10.30 -7.15
C ALA A 304 -6.57 10.25 -7.05
N ALA A 305 -7.28 9.82 -8.11
CA ALA A 305 -8.72 9.63 -8.07
C ALA A 305 -9.13 8.45 -7.16
N ALA A 306 -8.38 7.35 -7.19
CA ALA A 306 -8.57 6.21 -6.30
C ALA A 306 -8.38 6.61 -4.83
N ALA A 307 -7.28 7.29 -4.50
CA ALA A 307 -7.05 7.81 -3.15
C ALA A 307 -8.13 8.78 -2.70
N ALA A 308 -8.53 9.72 -3.57
CA ALA A 308 -9.61 10.67 -3.27
C ALA A 308 -10.96 9.96 -3.04
N ALA A 309 -11.27 8.92 -3.81
CA ALA A 309 -12.46 8.11 -3.59
C ALA A 309 -12.44 7.40 -2.24
N ASN A 310 -11.32 6.79 -1.85
CA ASN A 310 -11.13 6.14 -0.56
C ASN A 310 -11.39 7.11 0.61
N LEU A 311 -10.88 8.34 0.56
CA LEU A 311 -11.05 9.35 1.60
C LEU A 311 -12.52 9.68 1.92
N SER A 312 -13.49 9.30 1.07
CA SER A 312 -14.93 9.50 1.30
C SER A 312 -15.55 8.52 2.31
N ALA A 313 -14.80 7.51 2.74
CA ALA A 313 -15.22 6.52 3.74
C ALA A 313 -14.36 6.56 5.01
N VAL A 314 -14.82 5.89 6.06
CA VAL A 314 -14.11 5.80 7.35
C VAL A 314 -13.09 4.65 7.35
N ASP A 315 -13.43 3.56 6.66
CA ASP A 315 -12.58 2.37 6.49
C ASP A 315 -11.72 2.46 5.22
N ALA A 316 -10.85 1.45 5.03
CA ALA A 316 -9.83 1.45 4.01
C ALA A 316 -10.34 1.18 2.57
N VAL A 317 -11.56 0.69 2.38
CA VAL A 317 -11.98 0.14 1.06
C VAL A 317 -13.38 0.57 0.60
N SER A 318 -14.31 0.91 1.52
CA SER A 318 -15.71 1.21 1.16
C SER A 318 -15.88 2.42 0.25
N GLY A 319 -14.92 3.36 0.27
CA GLY A 319 -14.92 4.56 -0.55
C GLY A 319 -14.60 4.30 -2.02
N MET A 320 -13.98 3.16 -2.35
CA MET A 320 -13.51 2.88 -3.71
C MET A 320 -14.65 2.84 -4.73
N LYS A 321 -14.35 3.26 -5.93
CA LYS A 321 -15.29 3.43 -7.05
C LYS A 321 -14.88 2.60 -8.26
N SER A 322 -15.84 2.41 -9.19
CA SER A 322 -15.54 1.73 -10.46
C SER A 322 -14.59 2.57 -11.32
N ARG A 323 -13.94 1.91 -12.28
CA ARG A 323 -13.06 2.56 -13.26
C ARG A 323 -13.70 3.78 -13.92
N GLU A 324 -14.97 3.64 -14.36
CA GLU A 324 -15.71 4.71 -15.04
C GLU A 324 -15.95 5.89 -14.13
N GLN A 325 -16.26 5.63 -12.85
CA GLN A 325 -16.46 6.68 -11.84
C GLN A 325 -15.14 7.40 -11.53
N LEU A 326 -14.03 6.68 -11.40
CA LEU A 326 -12.70 7.28 -11.21
C LEU A 326 -12.29 8.14 -12.41
N GLN A 327 -12.52 7.64 -13.64
CA GLN A 327 -12.26 8.39 -14.87
C GLN A 327 -13.14 9.66 -14.97
N LYS A 328 -14.37 9.60 -14.47
CA LYS A 328 -15.23 10.77 -14.36
C LYS A 328 -14.66 11.80 -13.37
N MET A 329 -14.22 11.35 -12.19
CA MET A 329 -13.55 12.24 -11.22
C MET A 329 -12.31 12.92 -11.83
N MET A 330 -11.49 12.19 -12.58
CA MET A 330 -10.32 12.76 -13.24
C MET A 330 -10.65 13.92 -14.19
N LYS A 331 -11.82 13.88 -14.82
CA LYS A 331 -12.27 14.89 -15.80
C LYS A 331 -12.98 16.07 -15.16
N GLU A 332 -13.73 15.84 -14.08
CA GLU A 332 -14.67 16.82 -13.53
C GLU A 332 -14.15 17.52 -12.27
N TRP A 333 -13.21 16.90 -11.56
CA TRP A 333 -12.74 17.44 -10.29
C TRP A 333 -11.55 18.37 -10.46
N GLU A 334 -11.63 19.53 -9.80
CA GLU A 334 -10.57 20.51 -9.76
C GLU A 334 -9.34 19.97 -9.00
N ARG A 335 -8.14 20.22 -9.54
CA ARG A 335 -6.88 19.93 -8.88
C ARG A 335 -6.38 21.11 -8.08
N ARG A 336 -5.52 20.86 -7.11
CA ARG A 336 -4.74 21.91 -6.45
C ARG A 336 -3.85 22.60 -7.47
N ALA A 337 -3.65 23.92 -7.33
CA ALA A 337 -2.72 24.65 -8.18
C ALA A 337 -1.27 24.29 -7.79
N TYR A 338 -0.37 24.22 -8.78
CA TYR A 338 1.05 23.87 -8.54
C TYR A 338 1.70 24.85 -7.55
N GLU A 339 1.40 26.13 -7.64
CA GLU A 339 1.93 27.17 -6.75
C GLU A 339 1.52 26.97 -5.29
N THR A 340 0.32 26.41 -5.05
CA THR A 340 -0.22 26.19 -3.69
C THR A 340 0.39 24.98 -3.01
N ILE A 341 1.05 24.11 -3.76
CA ILE A 341 1.69 22.89 -3.25
C ILE A 341 3.22 22.98 -3.26
N GLY A 342 3.76 24.15 -3.60
CA GLY A 342 5.20 24.42 -3.60
C GLY A 342 5.97 23.73 -4.73
N ILE A 343 5.30 23.46 -5.86
CA ILE A 343 5.86 22.76 -7.03
C ILE A 343 5.94 23.71 -8.23
#